data_10f65fe191ccd3fc82adf6e7b341be5b
#
_entry.id   10f65fe191ccd3fc82adf6e7b341be5b
#
_cell.length_a   1.000
_cell.length_b   1.000
_cell.length_c   1.000
_cell.angle_alpha   90.00
_cell.angle_beta   90.00
_cell.angle_gamma   90.00
#
_symmetry.space_group_name_H-M   'P 1'
#
loop_
_entity.id
_entity.type
_entity.pdbx_description
1 polymer ?
#
loop_
_entity_poly.entity_id
_entity_poly.type
_entity_poly.pdbx_seq_one_letter_code
_entity_poly.pdbx_strand_id
1 'polypeptide(L)'
;MEELNINNVYIKKEDVEKFFKHVDINVKINNLDLYQKAFVHKSYSKDLNYDFLKNIIKLKPNVVDFQDKSNERFEFCGDSIISHVICEYLFLRFPELDEGVLTTSLKTKIVARGFLAVFARQLNFQKFLLLSNHMEKIHGRDYERLLEDSFESFICAMNLDLGFAVTKEFLINIIEKYVNFSEILHLNNNYKDRIKHYYQKSGRPEPKYDIYTELGPPTKRTFIVNIYEIQINYNHNYKNKSKKFICKGYGYTKKEGEQNAAYNALKKLNLLETYEEYKK
;
A
#
# COMPACT_ATOMS: atom_id res chain seq x y z
N MET A 1 3.91 -11.66 -34.62
CA MET A 1 4.35 -10.25 -34.76
C MET A 1 3.58 -9.46 -33.73
N GLU A 2 4.26 -8.84 -32.79
CA GLU A 2 3.60 -7.89 -31.91
C GLU A 2 3.25 -6.66 -32.74
N GLU A 3 1.97 -6.39 -32.87
CA GLU A 3 1.46 -5.19 -33.52
C GLU A 3 1.60 -4.01 -32.55
N LEU A 4 1.86 -2.81 -33.07
CA LEU A 4 1.88 -1.59 -32.29
C LEU A 4 0.51 -1.33 -31.65
N ASN A 5 0.52 -0.95 -30.38
CA ASN A 5 -0.72 -0.63 -29.68
C ASN A 5 -1.19 0.79 -30.05
N ILE A 6 -2.25 0.85 -30.85
CA ILE A 6 -2.85 2.12 -31.33
C ILE A 6 -3.55 2.91 -30.23
N ASN A 7 -3.83 2.30 -29.08
CA ASN A 7 -4.46 2.95 -27.92
C ASN A 7 -3.46 3.71 -27.05
N ASN A 8 -2.16 3.54 -27.29
CA ASN A 8 -1.14 4.26 -26.56
C ASN A 8 -1.14 5.75 -26.90
N VAL A 9 -1.13 6.57 -25.84
CA VAL A 9 -1.14 8.03 -25.95
C VAL A 9 -0.04 8.61 -25.07
N TYR A 10 0.80 9.45 -25.64
CA TYR A 10 1.76 10.22 -24.86
C TYR A 10 1.08 11.21 -23.94
N ILE A 11 1.54 11.25 -22.69
CA ILE A 11 1.17 12.33 -21.79
C ILE A 11 1.73 13.66 -22.29
N LYS A 12 0.94 14.71 -22.19
CA LYS A 12 1.31 16.07 -22.58
C LYS A 12 1.58 16.94 -21.35
N LYS A 13 2.23 18.06 -21.56
CA LYS A 13 2.53 19.03 -20.50
C LYS A 13 1.28 19.45 -19.75
N GLU A 14 0.21 19.75 -20.46
CA GLU A 14 -1.07 20.19 -19.89
C GLU A 14 -1.72 19.09 -19.03
N ASP A 15 -1.51 17.81 -19.36
CA ASP A 15 -2.06 16.69 -18.58
C ASP A 15 -1.30 16.56 -17.26
N VAL A 16 0.01 16.68 -17.26
CA VAL A 16 0.85 16.67 -16.04
C VAL A 16 0.48 17.86 -15.14
N GLU A 17 0.36 19.06 -15.71
CA GLU A 17 -0.02 20.27 -14.94
C GLU A 17 -1.43 20.16 -14.35
N LYS A 18 -2.37 19.43 -15.00
CA LYS A 18 -3.67 19.12 -14.41
C LYS A 18 -3.58 18.22 -13.18
N PHE A 19 -2.62 17.29 -13.14
CA PHE A 19 -2.42 16.44 -11.96
C PHE A 19 -1.98 17.26 -10.73
N PHE A 20 -1.12 18.25 -10.93
CA PHE A 20 -0.74 19.17 -9.87
C PHE A 20 -1.94 20.01 -9.39
N LYS A 21 -2.71 20.55 -10.33
CA LYS A 21 -3.93 21.32 -9.99
C LYS A 21 -4.97 20.48 -9.27
N HIS A 22 -5.03 19.20 -9.55
CA HIS A 22 -5.94 18.27 -8.88
C HIS A 22 -5.69 18.17 -7.36
N VAL A 23 -4.47 18.43 -6.93
CA VAL A 23 -4.04 18.47 -5.53
C VAL A 23 -3.65 19.88 -5.07
N ASP A 24 -4.22 20.91 -5.69
CA ASP A 24 -4.09 22.32 -5.34
C ASP A 24 -2.66 22.89 -5.43
N ILE A 25 -1.83 22.29 -6.31
CA ILE A 25 -0.47 22.78 -6.60
C ILE A 25 -0.47 23.48 -7.96
N ASN A 26 0.10 24.70 -7.98
CA ASN A 26 0.23 25.48 -9.21
C ASN A 26 1.68 25.61 -9.62
N VAL A 27 2.19 24.63 -10.36
CA VAL A 27 3.57 24.60 -10.88
C VAL A 27 3.56 24.33 -12.37
N LYS A 28 4.66 24.70 -13.04
CA LYS A 28 4.95 24.35 -14.42
C LYS A 28 6.09 23.36 -14.45
N ILE A 29 5.96 22.33 -15.27
CA ILE A 29 7.02 21.35 -15.46
C ILE A 29 8.10 21.90 -16.40
N ASN A 30 9.37 21.51 -16.14
CA ASN A 30 10.53 21.90 -16.94
C ASN A 30 10.85 20.83 -18.01
N ASN A 31 10.72 19.54 -17.66
CA ASN A 31 11.15 18.43 -18.51
C ASN A 31 10.03 17.38 -18.67
N LEU A 32 9.28 17.49 -19.77
CA LEU A 32 8.19 16.56 -20.11
C LEU A 32 8.67 15.12 -20.34
N ASP A 33 9.89 14.93 -20.86
CA ASP A 33 10.45 13.61 -21.18
C ASP A 33 10.55 12.70 -19.95
N LEU A 34 10.81 13.25 -18.76
CA LEU A 34 10.82 12.49 -17.50
C LEU A 34 9.44 11.88 -17.20
N TYR A 35 8.39 12.66 -17.41
CA TYR A 35 7.02 12.19 -17.17
C TYR A 35 6.56 11.20 -18.23
N GLN A 36 6.96 11.38 -19.50
CA GLN A 36 6.66 10.40 -20.55
C GLN A 36 7.31 9.04 -20.25
N LYS A 37 8.56 9.03 -19.78
CA LYS A 37 9.26 7.81 -19.35
C LYS A 37 8.60 7.10 -18.18
N ALA A 38 7.98 7.83 -17.26
CA ALA A 38 7.31 7.27 -16.10
C ALA A 38 6.12 6.35 -16.47
N PHE A 39 5.55 6.50 -17.67
CA PHE A 39 4.41 5.71 -18.14
C PHE A 39 4.79 4.55 -19.07
N VAL A 40 6.07 4.30 -19.30
CA VAL A 40 6.53 3.23 -20.21
C VAL A 40 6.60 1.90 -19.45
N HIS A 41 5.59 1.05 -19.64
CA HIS A 41 5.64 -0.31 -19.10
C HIS A 41 6.68 -1.14 -19.89
N LYS A 42 7.33 -2.10 -19.22
CA LYS A 42 8.35 -2.97 -19.84
C LYS A 42 7.88 -3.71 -21.10
N SER A 43 6.60 -3.99 -21.23
CA SER A 43 6.05 -4.60 -22.45
C SER A 43 6.07 -3.67 -23.67
N TYR A 44 6.36 -2.38 -23.47
CA TYR A 44 6.47 -1.40 -24.55
C TYR A 44 7.88 -0.81 -24.68
N SER A 45 8.85 -1.42 -24.02
CA SER A 45 10.27 -1.12 -24.23
C SER A 45 10.82 -1.92 -25.42
N LYS A 46 11.87 -1.40 -26.05
CA LYS A 46 12.49 -2.03 -27.23
C LYS A 46 12.96 -3.43 -26.91
N ASP A 47 12.45 -4.39 -27.66
CA ASP A 47 12.96 -5.75 -27.73
C ASP A 47 13.78 -5.94 -29.05
N LEU A 48 14.45 -7.08 -29.18
CA LEU A 48 15.41 -7.44 -30.20
C LEU A 48 14.96 -7.28 -31.69
N ASN A 49 13.71 -6.94 -31.94
CA ASN A 49 13.13 -6.73 -33.28
C ASN A 49 12.82 -5.25 -33.60
N TYR A 50 13.40 -4.31 -32.86
CA TYR A 50 13.09 -2.88 -32.99
C TYR A 50 13.28 -2.31 -34.40
N ASP A 51 14.36 -2.68 -35.11
CA ASP A 51 14.65 -2.12 -36.41
C ASP A 51 13.61 -2.48 -37.49
N PHE A 52 13.00 -3.66 -37.38
CA PHE A 52 11.89 -4.06 -38.24
C PHE A 52 10.63 -3.25 -37.91
N LEU A 53 10.33 -3.07 -36.64
CA LEU A 53 9.17 -2.31 -36.18
C LEU A 53 9.28 -0.82 -36.48
N LYS A 54 10.50 -0.25 -36.47
CA LYS A 54 10.75 1.14 -36.81
C LYS A 54 10.31 1.49 -38.22
N ASN A 55 10.45 0.56 -39.17
CA ASN A 55 9.99 0.77 -40.55
C ASN A 55 8.46 0.76 -40.66
N ILE A 56 7.78 -0.02 -39.82
CA ILE A 56 6.30 -0.07 -39.75
C ILE A 56 5.73 1.19 -39.08
N ILE A 57 6.40 1.69 -38.04
CA ILE A 57 6.01 2.91 -37.31
C ILE A 57 6.01 4.12 -38.20
N LYS A 58 7.03 4.26 -39.09
CA LYS A 58 7.08 5.35 -40.04
C LYS A 58 5.92 5.40 -41.04
N LEU A 59 5.23 4.25 -41.21
CA LEU A 59 4.05 4.12 -42.07
C LEU A 59 2.72 4.48 -41.33
N LYS A 60 2.74 4.65 -40.00
CA LYS A 60 1.57 5.00 -39.20
C LYS A 60 1.83 6.23 -38.31
N PRO A 61 1.62 7.44 -38.80
CA PRO A 61 2.06 8.69 -38.17
C PRO A 61 1.39 8.98 -36.81
N ASN A 62 0.35 8.24 -36.43
CA ASN A 62 -0.42 8.46 -35.17
C ASN A 62 -0.13 7.42 -34.08
N VAL A 63 0.87 6.59 -34.23
CA VAL A 63 1.20 5.54 -33.24
C VAL A 63 2.40 5.99 -32.41
N VAL A 64 2.31 5.81 -31.08
CA VAL A 64 3.43 6.08 -30.16
C VAL A 64 4.59 5.13 -30.48
N ASP A 65 5.79 5.66 -30.56
CA ASP A 65 7.01 4.90 -30.84
C ASP A 65 7.41 4.02 -29.63
N PHE A 66 8.08 2.89 -29.89
CA PHE A 66 8.67 2.09 -28.82
C PHE A 66 9.74 2.88 -28.07
N GLN A 67 9.76 2.70 -26.77
CA GLN A 67 10.70 3.40 -25.90
C GLN A 67 11.97 2.57 -25.67
N ASP A 68 13.11 3.22 -25.47
CA ASP A 68 14.38 2.54 -25.24
C ASP A 68 14.44 1.80 -23.91
N LYS A 69 13.74 2.33 -22.90
CA LYS A 69 13.77 1.82 -21.52
C LYS A 69 12.39 1.89 -20.88
N SER A 70 12.10 0.90 -20.04
CA SER A 70 10.93 0.89 -19.20
C SER A 70 11.07 1.88 -18.04
N ASN A 71 9.96 2.05 -17.31
CA ASN A 71 9.87 2.87 -16.10
C ASN A 71 10.45 2.23 -14.84
N GLU A 72 10.91 0.97 -14.87
CA GLU A 72 11.35 0.21 -13.69
C GLU A 72 12.41 0.92 -12.82
N ARG A 73 13.30 1.71 -13.43
CA ARG A 73 14.28 2.49 -12.66
C ARG A 73 13.66 3.70 -11.97
N PHE A 74 12.62 4.28 -12.57
CA PHE A 74 11.84 5.36 -11.96
C PHE A 74 10.98 4.83 -10.81
N GLU A 75 10.33 3.68 -10.98
CA GLU A 75 9.61 2.92 -9.96
C GLU A 75 10.49 2.71 -8.73
N PHE A 76 11.67 2.09 -8.90
CA PHE A 76 12.62 1.84 -7.81
C PHE A 76 12.98 3.11 -7.00
N CYS A 77 13.21 4.23 -7.69
CA CYS A 77 13.53 5.48 -7.01
C CYS A 77 12.29 6.10 -6.33
N GLY A 78 11.15 6.05 -7.02
CA GLY A 78 9.89 6.62 -6.56
C GLY A 78 9.34 5.95 -5.30
N ASP A 79 9.40 4.62 -5.21
CA ASP A 79 9.04 3.87 -4.00
C ASP A 79 9.79 4.38 -2.77
N SER A 80 11.11 4.58 -2.88
CA SER A 80 11.93 5.12 -1.80
C SER A 80 11.53 6.53 -1.39
N ILE A 81 11.20 7.40 -2.35
CA ILE A 81 10.74 8.77 -2.09
C ILE A 81 9.39 8.76 -1.37
N ILE A 82 8.43 7.97 -1.87
CA ILE A 82 7.10 7.81 -1.26
C ILE A 82 7.24 7.32 0.18
N SER A 83 8.03 6.27 0.36
CA SER A 83 8.27 5.68 1.68
C SER A 83 8.86 6.70 2.68
N HIS A 84 9.82 7.51 2.24
CA HIS A 84 10.42 8.56 3.07
C HIS A 84 9.42 9.65 3.44
N VAL A 85 8.71 10.21 2.47
CA VAL A 85 7.73 11.28 2.70
C VAL A 85 6.61 10.83 3.63
N ILE A 86 6.08 9.61 3.41
CA ILE A 86 5.01 9.07 4.25
C ILE A 86 5.50 8.84 5.68
N CYS A 87 6.73 8.34 5.88
CA CYS A 87 7.28 8.19 7.23
C CYS A 87 7.37 9.51 7.96
N GLU A 88 7.93 10.54 7.35
CA GLU A 88 8.06 11.87 7.94
C GLU A 88 6.70 12.49 8.22
N TYR A 89 5.78 12.41 7.26
CA TYR A 89 4.43 12.94 7.40
C TYR A 89 3.67 12.28 8.56
N LEU A 90 3.68 10.95 8.66
CA LEU A 90 3.00 10.23 9.75
C LEU A 90 3.62 10.52 11.12
N PHE A 91 4.95 10.62 11.19
CA PHE A 91 5.66 10.98 12.42
C PHE A 91 5.26 12.36 12.94
N LEU A 92 5.13 13.35 12.06
CA LEU A 92 4.75 14.70 12.44
C LEU A 92 3.25 14.84 12.72
N ARG A 93 2.40 14.12 11.99
CA ARG A 93 0.95 14.21 12.11
C ARG A 93 0.40 13.50 13.34
N PHE A 94 1.03 12.42 13.76
CA PHE A 94 0.58 11.57 14.86
C PHE A 94 1.64 11.39 15.94
N PRO A 95 2.02 12.46 16.66
CA PRO A 95 3.12 12.43 17.64
C PRO A 95 2.85 11.50 18.83
N GLU A 96 1.57 11.21 19.12
CA GLU A 96 1.17 10.35 20.24
C GLU A 96 1.12 8.86 19.90
N LEU A 97 1.23 8.50 18.60
CA LEU A 97 1.20 7.11 18.18
C LEU A 97 2.59 6.48 18.30
N ASP A 98 2.64 5.26 18.78
CA ASP A 98 3.88 4.49 18.84
C ASP A 98 4.35 3.99 17.46
N GLU A 99 5.62 3.62 17.35
CA GLU A 99 6.26 3.15 16.12
C GLU A 99 5.51 1.96 15.51
N GLY A 100 5.04 1.03 16.34
CA GLY A 100 4.30 -0.15 15.88
C GLY A 100 3.02 0.23 15.12
N VAL A 101 2.25 1.19 15.62
CA VAL A 101 1.04 1.69 14.96
C VAL A 101 1.38 2.47 13.69
N LEU A 102 2.37 3.36 13.76
CA LEU A 102 2.81 4.14 12.59
C LEU A 102 3.24 3.21 11.44
N THR A 103 4.00 2.16 11.74
CA THR A 103 4.53 1.25 10.74
C THR A 103 3.47 0.27 10.23
N THR A 104 2.83 -0.50 11.14
CA THR A 104 1.99 -1.63 10.73
C THR A 104 0.58 -1.21 10.34
N SER A 105 0.05 -0.16 10.98
CA SER A 105 -1.35 0.24 10.79
C SER A 105 -1.51 1.34 9.75
N LEU A 106 -0.59 2.27 9.67
CA LEU A 106 -0.68 3.41 8.77
C LEU A 106 0.23 3.26 7.55
N LYS A 107 1.57 3.28 7.75
CA LYS A 107 2.53 3.26 6.64
C LYS A 107 2.29 2.09 5.70
N THR A 108 2.29 0.85 6.22
CA THR A 108 2.15 -0.36 5.41
C THR A 108 0.88 -0.36 4.55
N LYS A 109 -0.20 0.25 5.04
CA LYS A 109 -1.44 0.36 4.26
C LYS A 109 -1.35 1.45 3.19
N ILE A 110 -0.83 2.64 3.53
CA ILE A 110 -0.78 3.78 2.61
C ILE A 110 0.20 3.53 1.46
N VAL A 111 1.34 2.89 1.72
CA VAL A 111 2.30 2.50 0.68
C VAL A 111 1.91 1.21 -0.04
N ALA A 112 0.83 0.54 0.36
CA ALA A 112 0.38 -0.68 -0.30
C ALA A 112 -0.19 -0.38 -1.68
N ARG A 113 -0.02 -1.35 -2.58
CA ARG A 113 -0.52 -1.31 -3.97
C ARG A 113 -1.93 -0.75 -4.11
N GLY A 114 -2.85 -1.16 -3.24
CA GLY A 114 -4.24 -0.72 -3.32
C GLY A 114 -4.39 0.80 -3.23
N PHE A 115 -3.70 1.48 -2.31
CA PHE A 115 -3.76 2.94 -2.19
C PHE A 115 -3.03 3.66 -3.32
N LEU A 116 -1.82 3.22 -3.69
CA LEU A 116 -1.07 3.84 -4.80
C LEU A 116 -1.82 3.70 -6.13
N ALA A 117 -2.43 2.54 -6.38
CA ALA A 117 -3.29 2.34 -7.54
C ALA A 117 -4.55 3.23 -7.50
N VAL A 118 -5.14 3.48 -6.32
CA VAL A 118 -6.25 4.45 -6.18
C VAL A 118 -5.80 5.85 -6.56
N PHE A 119 -4.64 6.32 -6.08
CA PHE A 119 -4.11 7.63 -6.44
C PHE A 119 -3.88 7.75 -7.95
N ALA A 120 -3.29 6.72 -8.58
CA ALA A 120 -3.10 6.66 -10.03
C ALA A 120 -4.43 6.74 -10.79
N ARG A 121 -5.48 6.03 -10.33
CA ARG A 121 -6.82 6.10 -10.94
C ARG A 121 -7.46 7.46 -10.81
N GLN A 122 -7.34 8.12 -9.66
CA GLN A 122 -7.88 9.47 -9.44
C GLN A 122 -7.23 10.50 -10.37
N LEU A 123 -5.99 10.28 -10.74
CA LEU A 123 -5.25 11.08 -11.71
C LEU A 123 -5.42 10.59 -13.16
N ASN A 124 -6.21 9.53 -13.39
CA ASN A 124 -6.46 8.95 -14.70
C ASN A 124 -5.18 8.45 -15.43
N PHE A 125 -4.24 7.87 -14.69
CA PHE A 125 -2.96 7.38 -15.20
C PHE A 125 -3.11 6.24 -16.20
N GLN A 126 -4.16 5.41 -16.06
CA GLN A 126 -4.46 4.31 -16.97
C GLN A 126 -4.51 4.75 -18.44
N LYS A 127 -4.91 5.98 -18.72
CA LYS A 127 -4.97 6.55 -20.07
C LYS A 127 -3.59 6.66 -20.72
N PHE A 128 -2.56 6.95 -19.92
CA PHE A 128 -1.24 7.31 -20.39
C PHE A 128 -0.24 6.15 -20.37
N LEU A 129 -0.62 5.00 -19.79
CA LEU A 129 0.22 3.81 -19.78
C LEU A 129 0.53 3.38 -21.20
N LEU A 130 1.81 3.24 -21.53
CA LEU A 130 2.28 2.70 -22.80
C LEU A 130 2.46 1.18 -22.65
N LEU A 131 1.57 0.43 -23.27
CA LEU A 131 1.46 -1.04 -23.15
C LEU A 131 1.56 -1.71 -24.51
N SER A 132 2.06 -2.96 -24.54
CA SER A 132 1.97 -3.81 -25.73
C SER A 132 0.50 -4.15 -26.04
N ASN A 133 0.23 -4.56 -27.27
CA ASN A 133 -1.10 -5.04 -27.65
C ASN A 133 -1.57 -6.24 -26.83
N HIS A 134 -0.63 -7.11 -26.42
CA HIS A 134 -0.97 -8.23 -25.56
C HIS A 134 -1.51 -7.75 -24.21
N MET A 135 -0.80 -6.82 -23.57
CA MET A 135 -1.24 -6.22 -22.29
C MET A 135 -2.58 -5.47 -22.42
N GLU A 136 -2.79 -4.78 -23.55
CA GLU A 136 -4.05 -4.12 -23.84
C GLU A 136 -5.22 -5.11 -23.93
N LYS A 137 -5.05 -6.23 -24.66
CA LYS A 137 -6.08 -7.26 -24.84
C LYS A 137 -6.51 -7.93 -23.54
N ILE A 138 -5.63 -8.00 -22.54
CA ILE A 138 -5.93 -8.55 -21.21
C ILE A 138 -6.33 -7.47 -20.20
N HIS A 139 -6.69 -6.28 -20.66
CA HIS A 139 -7.10 -5.15 -19.81
C HIS A 139 -6.00 -4.70 -18.83
N GLY A 140 -4.74 -4.73 -19.24
CA GLY A 140 -3.61 -4.40 -18.38
C GLY A 140 -3.65 -2.98 -17.79
N ARG A 141 -4.34 -2.02 -18.44
CA ARG A 141 -4.53 -0.65 -17.92
C ARG A 141 -5.24 -0.61 -16.57
N ASP A 142 -6.03 -1.63 -16.24
CA ASP A 142 -6.80 -1.72 -15.00
C ASP A 142 -6.04 -2.47 -13.89
N TYR A 143 -4.87 -3.06 -14.21
CA TYR A 143 -4.09 -3.80 -13.23
C TYR A 143 -3.49 -2.88 -12.18
N GLU A 144 -3.82 -3.13 -10.93
CA GLU A 144 -3.33 -2.34 -9.79
C GLU A 144 -1.81 -2.23 -9.75
N ARG A 145 -1.11 -3.30 -10.12
CA ARG A 145 0.35 -3.29 -10.17
C ARG A 145 0.89 -2.26 -11.16
N LEU A 146 0.33 -2.20 -12.37
CA LEU A 146 0.81 -1.26 -13.39
C LEU A 146 0.50 0.20 -13.00
N LEU A 147 -0.60 0.40 -12.31
CA LEU A 147 -0.98 1.71 -11.77
C LEU A 147 -0.07 2.13 -10.61
N GLU A 148 0.25 1.21 -9.70
CA GLU A 148 1.25 1.39 -8.64
C GLU A 148 2.60 1.78 -9.24
N ASP A 149 3.16 0.91 -10.12
CA ASP A 149 4.46 1.11 -10.77
C ASP A 149 4.53 2.48 -11.49
N SER A 150 3.44 2.88 -12.15
CA SER A 150 3.36 4.19 -12.83
C SER A 150 3.27 5.37 -11.86
N PHE A 151 2.60 5.21 -10.72
CA PHE A 151 2.52 6.26 -9.70
C PHE A 151 3.89 6.50 -9.06
N GLU A 152 4.57 5.44 -8.66
CA GLU A 152 5.93 5.52 -8.13
C GLU A 152 6.88 6.16 -9.16
N SER A 153 6.81 5.71 -10.41
CA SER A 153 7.62 6.28 -11.50
C SER A 153 7.33 7.77 -11.73
N PHE A 154 6.08 8.19 -11.63
CA PHE A 154 5.67 9.59 -11.74
C PHE A 154 6.24 10.44 -10.59
N ILE A 155 6.24 9.91 -9.37
CA ILE A 155 6.85 10.59 -8.21
C ILE A 155 8.36 10.76 -8.41
N CYS A 156 9.07 9.76 -8.94
CA CYS A 156 10.48 9.91 -9.30
C CYS A 156 10.67 10.99 -10.36
N ALA A 157 9.87 10.99 -11.44
CA ALA A 157 9.94 11.99 -12.50
C ALA A 157 9.75 13.42 -11.96
N MET A 158 8.74 13.60 -11.09
CA MET A 158 8.46 14.86 -10.41
C MET A 158 9.65 15.32 -9.56
N ASN A 159 10.21 14.43 -8.77
CA ASN A 159 11.35 14.75 -7.91
C ASN A 159 12.60 15.18 -8.72
N LEU A 160 12.82 14.54 -9.87
CA LEU A 160 13.93 14.91 -10.77
C LEU A 160 13.71 16.25 -11.49
N ASP A 161 12.45 16.60 -11.77
CA ASP A 161 12.09 17.82 -12.50
C ASP A 161 11.92 19.04 -11.59
N LEU A 162 11.22 18.89 -10.47
CA LEU A 162 10.76 19.97 -9.60
C LEU A 162 11.38 19.94 -8.20
N GLY A 163 12.13 18.90 -7.88
CA GLY A 163 12.79 18.73 -6.59
C GLY A 163 11.88 18.19 -5.48
N PHE A 164 12.52 17.87 -4.36
CA PHE A 164 11.90 17.15 -3.25
C PHE A 164 10.76 17.93 -2.57
N ALA A 165 10.87 19.26 -2.44
CA ALA A 165 9.88 20.06 -1.75
C ALA A 165 8.50 19.99 -2.42
N VAL A 166 8.43 20.15 -3.75
CA VAL A 166 7.20 20.06 -4.53
C VAL A 166 6.65 18.62 -4.51
N THR A 167 7.54 17.63 -4.59
CA THR A 167 7.16 16.22 -4.54
C THR A 167 6.55 15.84 -3.19
N LYS A 168 7.12 16.32 -2.11
CA LYS A 168 6.60 16.13 -0.75
C LYS A 168 5.22 16.76 -0.61
N GLU A 169 5.05 18.01 -1.04
CA GLU A 169 3.77 18.72 -1.01
C GLU A 169 2.70 17.96 -1.80
N PHE A 170 3.02 17.49 -3.00
CA PHE A 170 2.11 16.69 -3.83
C PHE A 170 1.66 15.41 -3.12
N LEU A 171 2.60 14.65 -2.54
CA LEU A 171 2.29 13.42 -1.83
C LEU A 171 1.43 13.67 -0.58
N ILE A 172 1.71 14.73 0.18
CA ILE A 172 0.90 15.08 1.34
C ILE A 172 -0.52 15.45 0.90
N ASN A 173 -0.66 16.30 -0.11
CA ASN A 173 -1.98 16.77 -0.57
C ASN A 173 -2.83 15.62 -1.12
N ILE A 174 -2.25 14.68 -1.88
CA ILE A 174 -3.00 13.53 -2.38
C ILE A 174 -3.41 12.57 -1.26
N ILE A 175 -2.55 12.39 -0.25
CA ILE A 175 -2.86 11.58 0.93
C ILE A 175 -4.00 12.23 1.74
N GLU A 176 -3.91 13.52 2.06
CA GLU A 176 -4.97 14.22 2.79
C GLU A 176 -6.32 14.21 2.06
N LYS A 177 -6.29 14.21 0.74
CA LYS A 177 -7.48 14.21 -0.09
C LYS A 177 -8.19 12.85 -0.15
N TYR A 178 -7.43 11.75 -0.15
CA TYR A 178 -7.97 10.41 -0.44
C TYR A 178 -7.84 9.39 0.67
N VAL A 179 -7.05 9.67 1.72
CA VAL A 179 -6.84 8.74 2.82
C VAL A 179 -7.71 9.12 4.01
N ASN A 180 -8.65 8.25 4.36
CA ASN A 180 -9.41 8.38 5.60
C ASN A 180 -8.64 7.72 6.75
N PHE A 181 -7.84 8.49 7.48
CA PHE A 181 -7.05 7.99 8.60
C PHE A 181 -7.90 7.41 9.73
N SER A 182 -9.07 7.98 10.00
CA SER A 182 -9.98 7.45 11.00
C SER A 182 -10.41 6.04 10.63
N GLU A 183 -10.79 5.81 9.38
CA GLU A 183 -11.16 4.48 8.88
C GLU A 183 -9.99 3.49 8.97
N ILE A 184 -8.79 3.90 8.55
CA ILE A 184 -7.60 3.04 8.63
C ILE A 184 -7.28 2.66 10.07
N LEU A 185 -7.38 3.59 11.01
CA LEU A 185 -7.13 3.35 12.43
C LEU A 185 -8.24 2.49 13.06
N HIS A 186 -9.51 2.70 12.67
CA HIS A 186 -10.62 1.86 13.11
C HIS A 186 -10.58 0.46 12.51
N LEU A 187 -10.17 0.32 11.24
CA LEU A 187 -9.94 -0.95 10.55
C LEU A 187 -8.64 -1.63 10.99
N ASN A 188 -7.99 -1.14 12.04
CA ASN A 188 -6.79 -1.79 12.56
C ASN A 188 -7.17 -3.10 13.25
N ASN A 189 -7.53 -4.09 12.43
CA ASN A 189 -7.90 -5.45 12.82
C ASN A 189 -6.71 -6.26 13.34
N ASN A 190 -5.59 -5.62 13.67
CA ASN A 190 -4.47 -6.31 14.30
C ASN A 190 -4.65 -6.35 15.83
N TYR A 191 -5.75 -6.93 16.23
CA TYR A 191 -6.08 -7.09 17.64
C TYR A 191 -5.02 -7.88 18.42
N LYS A 192 -4.28 -8.77 17.72
CA LYS A 192 -3.17 -9.53 18.32
C LYS A 192 -2.03 -8.61 18.75
N ASP A 193 -1.64 -7.65 17.93
CA ASP A 193 -0.58 -6.71 18.29
C ASP A 193 -1.05 -5.75 19.40
N ARG A 194 -2.30 -5.28 19.33
CA ARG A 194 -2.87 -4.42 20.39
C ARG A 194 -2.84 -5.10 21.75
N ILE A 195 -3.29 -6.35 21.83
CA ILE A 195 -3.29 -7.07 23.12
C ILE A 195 -1.87 -7.41 23.57
N LYS A 196 -0.96 -7.75 22.63
CA LYS A 196 0.45 -7.96 22.92
C LYS A 196 1.08 -6.73 23.55
N HIS A 197 0.91 -5.54 22.93
CA HIS A 197 1.40 -4.26 23.47
C HIS A 197 0.84 -3.94 24.86
N TYR A 198 -0.45 -4.19 25.08
CA TYR A 198 -1.05 -4.01 26.42
C TYR A 198 -0.33 -4.86 27.47
N TYR A 199 -0.08 -6.14 27.18
CA TYR A 199 0.61 -7.02 28.11
C TYR A 199 2.07 -6.59 28.31
N GLN A 200 2.77 -6.17 27.26
CA GLN A 200 4.14 -5.66 27.36
C GLN A 200 4.23 -4.38 28.20
N LYS A 201 3.35 -3.39 27.96
CA LYS A 201 3.27 -2.17 28.78
C LYS A 201 2.94 -2.46 30.25
N SER A 202 2.19 -3.51 30.52
CA SER A 202 1.86 -3.96 31.88
C SER A 202 2.94 -4.80 32.53
N GLY A 203 4.09 -5.02 31.90
CA GLY A 203 5.15 -5.89 32.40
C GLY A 203 4.78 -7.37 32.48
N ARG A 204 3.71 -7.79 31.80
CA ARG A 204 3.20 -9.17 31.82
C ARG A 204 3.68 -9.95 30.60
N PRO A 205 3.78 -11.29 30.70
CA PRO A 205 4.10 -12.13 29.57
C PRO A 205 3.05 -12.01 28.46
N GLU A 206 3.49 -12.10 27.20
CA GLU A 206 2.59 -12.11 26.05
C GLU A 206 1.55 -13.24 26.15
N PRO A 207 0.28 -12.96 25.76
CA PRO A 207 -0.75 -13.98 25.77
C PRO A 207 -0.44 -15.08 24.74
N LYS A 208 -0.92 -16.30 25.00
CA LYS A 208 -0.74 -17.46 24.13
C LYS A 208 -2.05 -17.84 23.46
N TYR A 209 -1.93 -18.35 22.26
CA TYR A 209 -3.05 -18.81 21.42
C TYR A 209 -2.90 -20.30 21.18
N ASP A 210 -3.96 -21.06 21.45
CA ASP A 210 -4.01 -22.49 21.13
C ASP A 210 -5.27 -22.78 20.31
N ILE A 211 -5.16 -23.61 19.28
CA ILE A 211 -6.33 -24.12 18.57
C ILE A 211 -7.06 -25.07 19.51
N TYR A 212 -8.31 -24.72 19.86
CA TYR A 212 -9.15 -25.57 20.70
C TYR A 212 -9.74 -26.72 19.90
N THR A 213 -10.31 -26.42 18.72
CA THR A 213 -10.88 -27.42 17.81
C THR A 213 -11.06 -26.84 16.41
N GLU A 214 -11.25 -27.73 15.45
CA GLU A 214 -11.60 -27.41 14.08
C GLU A 214 -12.94 -28.05 13.75
N LEU A 215 -13.89 -27.31 13.17
CA LEU A 215 -15.22 -27.73 12.82
C LEU A 215 -15.47 -27.62 11.32
N GLY A 216 -16.25 -28.52 10.76
CA GLY A 216 -16.70 -28.52 9.36
C GLY A 216 -15.79 -29.28 8.40
N PRO A 217 -16.24 -29.45 7.14
CA PRO A 217 -15.52 -30.17 6.11
C PRO A 217 -14.26 -29.39 5.65
N PRO A 218 -13.29 -30.06 5.02
CA PRO A 218 -12.03 -29.44 4.58
C PRO A 218 -12.19 -28.16 3.75
N THR A 219 -13.29 -28.06 2.99
CA THR A 219 -13.60 -26.92 2.12
C THR A 219 -14.28 -25.75 2.85
N LYS A 220 -14.80 -25.96 4.10
CA LYS A 220 -15.46 -24.96 4.93
C LYS A 220 -15.08 -25.14 6.41
N ARG A 221 -13.78 -25.20 6.68
CA ARG A 221 -13.28 -25.42 8.03
C ARG A 221 -13.36 -24.14 8.85
N THR A 222 -13.85 -24.27 10.08
CA THR A 222 -13.87 -23.19 11.09
C THR A 222 -12.90 -23.54 12.21
N PHE A 223 -11.95 -22.66 12.48
CA PHE A 223 -10.99 -22.76 13.59
C PHE A 223 -11.56 -22.08 14.81
N ILE A 224 -11.55 -22.77 15.94
CA ILE A 224 -11.84 -22.18 17.27
C ILE A 224 -10.51 -22.04 17.97
N VAL A 225 -10.14 -20.80 18.27
CA VAL A 225 -8.87 -20.46 18.92
C VAL A 225 -9.11 -19.88 20.30
N ASN A 226 -8.45 -20.43 21.30
CA ASN A 226 -8.45 -19.90 22.65
C ASN A 226 -7.27 -18.98 22.87
N ILE A 227 -7.48 -17.89 23.62
CA ILE A 227 -6.42 -17.01 24.11
C ILE A 227 -6.27 -17.15 25.62
N TYR A 228 -5.02 -17.19 26.08
CA TYR A 228 -4.65 -17.40 27.47
C TYR A 228 -3.67 -16.33 27.96
N GLU A 229 -3.92 -15.83 29.16
CA GLU A 229 -2.95 -15.06 29.95
C GLU A 229 -1.95 -16.03 30.60
N ILE A 230 -0.66 -15.70 30.54
CA ILE A 230 0.38 -16.47 31.22
C ILE A 230 0.60 -15.87 32.61
N GLN A 231 0.27 -16.63 33.63
CA GLN A 231 0.52 -16.28 35.02
C GLN A 231 1.83 -16.92 35.47
N ILE A 232 2.69 -16.12 36.10
CA ILE A 232 3.96 -16.58 36.67
C ILE A 232 3.78 -16.61 38.17
N ASN A 233 3.77 -17.83 38.75
CA ASN A 233 3.68 -18.06 40.19
C ASN A 233 5.05 -18.44 40.71
N TYR A 234 5.50 -17.74 41.75
CA TYR A 234 6.78 -18.05 42.43
C TYR A 234 6.46 -18.82 43.71
N ASN A 235 6.79 -20.11 43.78
CA ASN A 235 6.75 -20.90 44.98
C ASN A 235 8.16 -21.43 45.30
N HIS A 236 8.67 -21.06 46.47
CA HIS A 236 9.94 -21.61 47.08
C HIS A 236 10.98 -22.01 46.03
N ASN A 237 11.58 -21.06 45.31
CA ASN A 237 12.62 -21.24 44.28
C ASN A 237 12.21 -21.88 42.95
N TYR A 238 10.93 -22.17 42.71
CA TYR A 238 10.45 -22.66 41.42
C TYR A 238 9.52 -21.67 40.73
N LYS A 239 9.87 -21.36 39.47
CA LYS A 239 9.05 -20.50 38.58
C LYS A 239 8.04 -21.38 37.84
N ASN A 240 6.79 -21.42 38.31
CA ASN A 240 5.70 -22.11 37.62
C ASN A 240 4.95 -21.17 36.71
N LYS A 241 4.70 -21.61 35.45
CA LYS A 241 3.85 -20.89 34.50
C LYS A 241 2.52 -21.62 34.41
N SER A 242 1.42 -20.92 34.67
CA SER A 242 0.07 -21.42 34.43
C SER A 242 -0.60 -20.61 33.33
N LYS A 243 -1.56 -21.23 32.62
CA LYS A 243 -2.39 -20.58 31.60
C LYS A 243 -3.75 -20.29 32.19
N LYS A 244 -4.15 -19.00 32.20
CA LYS A 244 -5.51 -18.59 32.55
C LYS A 244 -6.27 -18.28 31.27
N PHE A 245 -7.35 -19.00 31.02
CA PHE A 245 -8.23 -18.76 29.89
C PHE A 245 -8.85 -17.36 29.94
N ILE A 246 -8.81 -16.62 28.81
CA ILE A 246 -9.44 -15.31 28.69
C ILE A 246 -10.75 -15.44 27.92
N CYS A 247 -10.68 -15.85 26.65
CA CYS A 247 -11.81 -16.04 25.75
C CYS A 247 -11.42 -16.85 24.52
N LYS A 248 -12.34 -17.00 23.57
CA LYS A 248 -12.15 -17.69 22.30
C LYS A 248 -12.54 -16.82 21.11
N GLY A 249 -11.97 -17.12 19.96
CA GLY A 249 -12.32 -16.54 18.65
C GLY A 249 -12.60 -17.63 17.62
N TYR A 250 -13.37 -17.28 16.62
CA TYR A 250 -13.76 -18.16 15.52
C TYR A 250 -13.26 -17.56 14.21
N GLY A 251 -12.78 -18.38 13.27
CA GLY A 251 -12.35 -17.91 11.95
C GLY A 251 -12.27 -19.03 10.95
N TYR A 252 -12.36 -18.71 9.66
CA TYR A 252 -12.16 -19.67 8.58
C TYR A 252 -10.69 -20.01 8.35
N THR A 253 -9.79 -19.22 8.93
CA THR A 253 -8.36 -19.51 9.01
C THR A 253 -7.89 -19.42 10.45
N LYS A 254 -6.77 -20.09 10.76
CA LYS A 254 -6.13 -19.98 12.08
C LYS A 254 -5.84 -18.52 12.44
N LYS A 255 -5.30 -17.74 11.49
CA LYS A 255 -4.97 -16.32 11.67
C LYS A 255 -6.19 -15.48 12.00
N GLU A 256 -7.31 -15.71 11.34
CA GLU A 256 -8.58 -15.04 11.61
C GLU A 256 -9.12 -15.42 12.98
N GLY A 257 -9.10 -16.70 13.33
CA GLY A 257 -9.50 -17.16 14.68
C GLY A 257 -8.68 -16.53 15.80
N GLU A 258 -7.36 -16.39 15.61
CA GLU A 258 -6.46 -15.70 16.54
C GLU A 258 -6.78 -14.21 16.67
N GLN A 259 -7.05 -13.51 15.56
CA GLN A 259 -7.44 -12.10 15.56
C GLN A 259 -8.78 -11.89 16.29
N ASN A 260 -9.76 -12.74 16.02
CA ASN A 260 -11.07 -12.67 16.67
C ASN A 260 -11.00 -13.03 18.17
N ALA A 261 -10.10 -13.95 18.57
CA ALA A 261 -9.82 -14.24 19.97
C ALA A 261 -9.20 -13.02 20.67
N ALA A 262 -8.24 -12.36 20.01
CA ALA A 262 -7.63 -11.13 20.51
C ALA A 262 -8.64 -9.98 20.62
N TYR A 263 -9.52 -9.78 19.63
CA TYR A 263 -10.61 -8.81 19.68
C TYR A 263 -11.53 -9.04 20.90
N ASN A 264 -11.98 -10.29 21.09
CA ASN A 264 -12.83 -10.66 22.20
C ASN A 264 -12.14 -10.45 23.56
N ALA A 265 -10.82 -10.69 23.62
CA ALA A 265 -10.03 -10.44 24.82
C ALA A 265 -9.90 -8.95 25.13
N LEU A 266 -9.62 -8.11 24.13
CA LEU A 266 -9.60 -6.65 24.27
C LEU A 266 -10.95 -6.10 24.74
N LYS A 267 -12.04 -6.61 24.16
CA LYS A 267 -13.41 -6.25 24.59
C LYS A 267 -13.66 -6.60 26.05
N LYS A 268 -13.29 -7.83 26.45
CA LYS A 268 -13.46 -8.31 27.84
C LYS A 268 -12.62 -7.53 28.85
N LEU A 269 -11.48 -6.98 28.40
CA LEU A 269 -10.58 -6.16 29.23
C LEU A 269 -10.94 -4.66 29.18
N ASN A 270 -12.03 -4.27 28.52
CA ASN A 270 -12.47 -2.89 28.29
C ASN A 270 -11.39 -2.02 27.61
N LEU A 271 -10.61 -2.62 26.69
CA LEU A 271 -9.51 -1.95 25.99
C LEU A 271 -9.88 -1.52 24.56
N LEU A 272 -11.12 -1.79 24.10
CA LEU A 272 -11.61 -1.33 22.80
C LEU A 272 -12.15 0.11 22.87
N GLU A 273 -12.66 0.53 24.01
CA GLU A 273 -13.31 1.83 24.21
C GLU A 273 -12.32 3.00 24.32
N THR A 274 -11.05 2.75 24.65
CA THR A 274 -10.03 3.80 24.79
C THR A 274 -9.67 4.53 23.50
N TYR A 275 -10.21 4.11 22.35
CA TYR A 275 -9.99 4.78 21.06
C TYR A 275 -11.08 5.82 20.72
N GLU A 276 -12.21 5.85 21.43
CA GLU A 276 -13.23 6.89 21.24
C GLU A 276 -12.91 8.20 21.98
N GLU A 277 -12.02 8.16 22.97
CA GLU A 277 -11.61 9.36 23.73
C GLU A 277 -10.71 10.33 22.93
N TYR A 278 -10.12 9.90 21.80
CA TYR A 278 -9.34 10.78 20.92
C TYR A 278 -10.22 11.59 19.94
N LYS A 279 -11.55 11.56 20.09
CA LYS A 279 -12.51 12.37 19.31
C LYS A 279 -12.89 13.70 19.98
N LYS A 280 -12.23 14.11 21.07
CA LYS A 280 -12.49 15.40 21.70
C LYS A 280 -11.38 16.39 21.45
#